data_598961995439858da347664d2c4d4add
#
_entry.id   598961995439858da347664d2c4d4add
#
_cell.length_a   1.000
_cell.length_b   1.000
_cell.length_c   1.000
_cell.angle_alpha   90.00
_cell.angle_beta   90.00
_cell.angle_gamma   90.00
#
_symmetry.space_group_name_H-M   'P 1'
#
loop_
_entity.id
_entity.type
_entity.pdbx_description
1 polymer ?
#
loop_
_entity_poly.entity_id
_entity_poly.type
_entity_poly.pdbx_seq_one_letter_code
_entity_poly.pdbx_strand_id
1 'polypeptide(L)'
;MIENMFSIPIVKYRCTNWKQKKQDFLALLNEQTLTMGEESVYSDYGEYDTLTAEHQMGLYDTPNYLNRIRELLKEEMEWFAHDLNADPQIVRAWFERALYKNHHPPHTHGHGGWSAVLYIEYDPTVHTSTVFVSPFNHFVTGMQLNYMPEVEEGDLVLFPSFILHYTQLNESDVQRTVASFNMTVDMDNIPLGWLTKSNKGDSKQTVIKPLSGL
;
A
#
# COMPACT_ATOMS: atom_id res chain seq x y z
N MET A 1 4.95 -6.21 -33.94
CA MET A 1 4.58 -6.66 -32.57
C MET A 1 5.04 -5.60 -31.60
N ILE A 2 4.25 -5.21 -30.60
CA ILE A 2 4.64 -4.26 -29.55
C ILE A 2 4.81 -5.09 -28.28
N GLU A 3 5.93 -4.97 -27.61
CA GLU A 3 6.22 -5.63 -26.35
C GLU A 3 6.41 -4.58 -25.25
N ASN A 4 5.83 -4.82 -24.08
CA ASN A 4 6.05 -3.99 -22.91
C ASN A 4 7.34 -4.44 -22.21
N MET A 5 8.30 -3.54 -22.12
CA MET A 5 9.60 -3.84 -21.50
C MET A 5 9.50 -3.91 -19.96
N PHE A 6 8.75 -3.01 -19.36
CA PHE A 6 8.55 -2.95 -17.92
C PHE A 6 7.07 -2.77 -17.59
N SER A 7 6.62 -3.48 -16.55
CA SER A 7 5.31 -3.28 -15.95
C SER A 7 5.45 -3.32 -14.43
N ILE A 8 4.69 -2.47 -13.74
CA ILE A 8 4.65 -2.46 -12.29
C ILE A 8 3.26 -2.97 -11.90
N PRO A 9 3.20 -4.07 -11.15
CA PRO A 9 1.92 -4.63 -10.75
C PRO A 9 1.30 -3.79 -9.61
N ILE A 10 -0.02 -3.59 -9.72
CA ILE A 10 -0.89 -3.21 -8.61
C ILE A 10 -1.93 -4.30 -8.51
N VAL A 11 -2.13 -4.81 -7.30
CA VAL A 11 -3.09 -5.88 -7.04
C VAL A 11 -4.25 -5.31 -6.24
N LYS A 12 -5.46 -5.71 -6.58
CA LYS A 12 -6.66 -5.27 -5.86
C LYS A 12 -7.54 -6.46 -5.53
N TYR A 13 -7.91 -6.57 -4.26
CA TYR A 13 -8.89 -7.54 -3.77
C TYR A 13 -10.05 -6.82 -3.14
N ARG A 14 -11.24 -7.39 -3.28
CA ARG A 14 -12.39 -7.04 -2.46
C ARG A 14 -12.38 -7.92 -1.22
N CYS A 15 -12.33 -7.32 -0.03
CA CYS A 15 -12.36 -8.06 1.21
C CYS A 15 -13.67 -8.85 1.38
N THR A 16 -13.52 -10.12 1.74
CA THR A 16 -14.65 -10.98 2.05
C THR A 16 -15.34 -10.54 3.33
N ASN A 17 -16.64 -10.81 3.45
CA ASN A 17 -17.41 -10.49 4.65
C ASN A 17 -17.25 -9.03 5.11
N TRP A 18 -17.10 -8.11 4.16
CA TRP A 18 -16.69 -6.72 4.42
C TRP A 18 -17.51 -6.04 5.49
N LYS A 19 -18.83 -6.23 5.51
CA LYS A 19 -19.71 -5.60 6.51
C LYS A 19 -19.27 -5.91 7.95
N GLN A 20 -18.85 -7.14 8.24
CA GLN A 20 -18.36 -7.53 9.55
C GLN A 20 -16.93 -7.04 9.75
N LYS A 21 -16.04 -7.26 8.78
CA LYS A 21 -14.64 -6.81 8.86
C LYS A 21 -14.54 -5.30 9.08
N LYS A 22 -15.38 -4.50 8.43
CA LYS A 22 -15.43 -3.05 8.65
C LYS A 22 -15.66 -2.70 10.11
N GLN A 23 -16.62 -3.36 10.76
CA GLN A 23 -16.91 -3.13 12.18
C GLN A 23 -15.72 -3.50 13.06
N ASP A 24 -15.06 -4.62 12.75
CA ASP A 24 -13.90 -5.11 13.51
C ASP A 24 -12.69 -4.16 13.32
N PHE A 25 -12.43 -3.65 12.11
CA PHE A 25 -11.42 -2.64 11.87
C PHE A 25 -11.70 -1.31 12.58
N LEU A 26 -12.94 -0.84 12.55
CA LEU A 26 -13.32 0.38 13.28
C LEU A 26 -13.25 0.19 14.81
N ALA A 27 -13.55 -1.00 15.31
CA ALA A 27 -13.36 -1.32 16.72
C ALA A 27 -11.88 -1.27 17.10
N LEU A 28 -11.00 -1.87 16.27
CA LEU A 28 -9.56 -1.78 16.47
C LEU A 28 -9.04 -0.36 16.47
N LEU A 29 -9.52 0.47 15.55
CA LEU A 29 -9.15 1.88 15.49
C LEU A 29 -9.61 2.63 16.75
N ASN A 30 -10.82 2.36 17.26
CA ASN A 30 -11.36 3.02 18.46
C ASN A 30 -10.66 2.59 19.75
N GLU A 31 -10.05 1.41 19.79
CA GLU A 31 -9.22 0.95 20.91
C GLU A 31 -7.86 1.67 20.95
N GLN A 32 -7.45 2.27 19.81
CA GLN A 32 -6.21 3.03 19.76
C GLN A 32 -6.44 4.42 20.34
N THR A 33 -5.54 4.85 21.20
CA THR A 33 -5.48 6.27 21.56
C THR A 33 -5.03 6.98 20.28
N LEU A 34 -5.95 7.64 19.62
CA LEU A 34 -5.61 8.61 18.58
C LEU A 34 -4.93 9.74 19.34
N THR A 35 -3.63 9.65 19.50
CA THR A 35 -2.85 10.80 19.90
C THR A 35 -2.92 11.75 18.72
N MET A 36 -3.85 12.68 18.78
CA MET A 36 -3.66 13.96 18.14
C MET A 36 -2.42 14.53 18.79
N GLY A 37 -1.27 14.13 18.30
CA GLY A 37 -0.01 14.58 18.83
C GLY A 37 0.06 16.07 18.62
N GLU A 38 0.20 16.80 19.71
CA GLU A 38 0.61 18.20 19.68
C GLU A 38 1.96 18.37 18.96
N GLU A 39 2.60 17.27 18.62
CA GLU A 39 3.84 17.17 17.86
C GLU A 39 3.69 16.11 16.76
N SER A 40 2.92 16.39 15.73
CA SER A 40 3.09 15.61 14.52
C SER A 40 4.49 15.93 13.98
N VAL A 41 5.33 14.93 13.82
CA VAL A 41 6.65 15.02 13.18
C VAL A 41 6.59 15.66 11.78
N TYR A 42 5.39 15.96 11.32
CA TYR A 42 5.04 16.47 10.00
C TYR A 42 4.38 17.85 10.03
N SER A 43 4.45 18.58 11.15
CA SER A 43 3.84 19.91 11.30
C SER A 43 4.31 20.94 10.24
N ASP A 44 5.42 20.69 9.57
CA ASP A 44 5.97 21.62 8.58
C ASP A 44 5.29 21.56 7.21
N TYR A 45 4.35 20.61 6.99
CA TYR A 45 3.75 20.36 5.66
C TYR A 45 2.23 20.58 5.58
N GLY A 46 1.64 21.17 6.59
CA GLY A 46 0.20 21.42 6.64
C GLY A 46 -0.58 20.41 7.47
N GLU A 47 -1.91 20.42 7.35
CA GLU A 47 -2.78 19.53 8.09
C GLU A 47 -2.75 18.13 7.50
N TYR A 48 -2.19 17.18 8.26
CA TYR A 48 -2.07 15.77 7.87
C TYR A 48 -3.25 14.94 8.32
N ASP A 49 -3.33 13.75 7.72
CA ASP A 49 -4.17 12.68 8.22
C ASP A 49 -3.80 12.36 9.67
N THR A 50 -4.79 12.11 10.50
CA THR A 50 -4.57 11.62 11.85
C THR A 50 -4.08 10.18 11.78
N LEU A 51 -2.84 9.95 12.19
CA LEU A 51 -2.22 8.63 12.23
C LEU A 51 -2.42 7.99 13.59
N THR A 52 -2.48 6.66 13.64
CA THR A 52 -2.48 5.95 14.90
C THR A 52 -1.11 5.99 15.57
N ALA A 53 -1.11 5.79 16.87
CA ALA A 53 0.10 5.85 17.70
C ALA A 53 1.26 4.98 17.21
N GLU A 54 1.00 3.94 16.42
CA GLU A 54 2.06 3.11 15.84
C GLU A 54 3.01 3.88 14.94
N HIS A 55 2.49 4.82 14.15
CA HIS A 55 3.33 5.64 13.29
C HIS A 55 4.27 6.53 14.12
N GLN A 56 3.89 6.81 15.35
CA GLN A 56 4.63 7.66 16.29
C GLN A 56 5.61 6.87 17.15
N MET A 57 5.36 5.57 17.41
CA MET A 57 6.11 4.77 18.39
C MET A 57 7.45 4.22 17.89
N GLY A 58 7.83 4.43 16.63
CA GLY A 58 9.09 3.88 16.11
C GLY A 58 9.10 2.36 15.98
N LEU A 59 10.17 1.85 15.41
CA LEU A 59 10.29 0.49 14.84
C LEU A 59 10.31 -0.69 15.83
N TYR A 60 10.14 -0.49 17.12
CA TYR A 60 10.49 -1.53 18.10
C TYR A 60 9.31 -2.19 18.81
N ASP A 61 8.15 -1.59 18.83
CA ASP A 61 6.97 -2.16 19.47
C ASP A 61 5.92 -2.53 18.43
N THR A 62 5.76 -3.83 18.19
CA THR A 62 4.66 -4.32 17.36
C THR A 62 3.34 -4.04 18.10
N PRO A 63 2.43 -3.22 17.53
CA PRO A 63 1.19 -2.91 18.20
C PRO A 63 0.38 -4.17 18.48
N ASN A 64 -0.33 -4.18 19.59
CA ASN A 64 -1.19 -5.30 19.98
C ASN A 64 -2.25 -5.65 18.93
N TYR A 65 -2.64 -4.68 18.10
CA TYR A 65 -3.64 -4.90 17.04
C TYR A 65 -3.07 -5.57 15.77
N LEU A 66 -1.74 -5.61 15.56
CA LEU A 66 -1.15 -6.15 14.33
C LEU A 66 -1.56 -7.62 14.07
N ASN A 67 -1.59 -8.44 15.12
CA ASN A 67 -2.01 -9.84 14.99
C ASN A 67 -3.51 -9.94 14.63
N ARG A 68 -4.36 -9.08 15.21
CA ARG A 68 -5.79 -9.03 14.85
C ARG A 68 -5.99 -8.60 13.40
N ILE A 69 -5.21 -7.64 12.92
CA ILE A 69 -5.23 -7.24 11.50
C ILE A 69 -4.83 -8.42 10.59
N ARG A 70 -3.78 -9.15 10.94
CA ARG A 70 -3.35 -10.34 10.19
C ARG A 70 -4.46 -11.40 10.13
N GLU A 71 -5.17 -11.63 11.22
CA GLU A 71 -6.31 -12.54 11.26
C GLU A 71 -7.47 -12.06 10.39
N LEU A 72 -7.82 -10.77 10.46
CA LEU A 72 -8.89 -10.18 9.65
C LEU A 72 -8.61 -10.24 8.15
N LEU A 73 -7.36 -10.14 7.75
CA LEU A 73 -6.94 -10.15 6.34
C LEU A 73 -6.37 -11.49 5.88
N LYS A 74 -6.48 -12.55 6.69
CA LYS A 74 -5.87 -13.84 6.41
C LYS A 74 -6.23 -14.37 5.01
N GLU A 75 -7.48 -14.31 4.64
CA GLU A 75 -7.98 -14.82 3.36
C GLU A 75 -7.42 -14.01 2.17
N GLU A 76 -7.42 -12.69 2.26
CA GLU A 76 -6.88 -11.81 1.22
C GLU A 76 -5.35 -11.97 1.11
N MET A 77 -4.67 -12.21 2.22
CA MET A 77 -3.23 -12.47 2.23
C MET A 77 -2.89 -13.84 1.65
N GLU A 78 -3.74 -14.86 1.85
CA GLU A 78 -3.60 -16.16 1.19
C GLU A 78 -3.75 -16.03 -0.34
N TRP A 79 -4.69 -15.24 -0.82
CA TRP A 79 -4.82 -14.94 -2.25
C TRP A 79 -3.59 -14.23 -2.79
N PHE A 80 -3.11 -13.22 -2.05
CA PHE A 80 -1.93 -12.48 -2.47
C PHE A 80 -0.68 -13.37 -2.47
N ALA A 81 -0.50 -14.22 -1.48
CA ALA A 81 0.57 -15.21 -1.44
C ALA A 81 0.54 -16.16 -2.65
N HIS A 82 -0.67 -16.62 -3.02
CA HIS A 82 -0.86 -17.43 -4.21
C HIS A 82 -0.49 -16.69 -5.50
N ASP A 83 -1.01 -15.46 -5.67
CA ASP A 83 -0.77 -14.66 -6.89
C ASP A 83 0.68 -14.22 -7.01
N LEU A 84 1.33 -13.93 -5.89
CA LEU A 84 2.75 -13.55 -5.84
C LEU A 84 3.68 -14.77 -5.95
N ASN A 85 3.16 -15.97 -5.67
CA ASN A 85 3.93 -17.21 -5.47
C ASN A 85 5.04 -17.03 -4.43
N ALA A 86 4.72 -16.40 -3.31
CA ALA A 86 5.62 -16.10 -2.21
C ALA A 86 4.81 -16.02 -0.90
N ASP A 87 5.49 -15.82 0.23
CA ASP A 87 4.86 -15.70 1.55
C ASP A 87 5.02 -14.26 2.09
N PRO A 88 4.11 -13.33 1.72
CA PRO A 88 4.13 -11.97 2.23
C PRO A 88 3.68 -11.92 3.67
N GLN A 89 4.44 -11.23 4.52
CA GLN A 89 4.14 -11.05 5.94
C GLN A 89 3.89 -9.58 6.25
N ILE A 90 2.71 -9.24 6.79
CA ILE A 90 2.43 -7.89 7.30
C ILE A 90 3.33 -7.67 8.53
N VAL A 91 4.25 -6.72 8.42
CA VAL A 91 5.21 -6.40 9.49
C VAL A 91 4.90 -5.10 10.20
N ARG A 92 4.09 -4.25 9.57
CA ARG A 92 3.66 -2.98 10.12
C ARG A 92 2.26 -2.64 9.61
N ALA A 93 1.43 -2.03 10.47
CA ALA A 93 0.11 -1.56 10.13
C ALA A 93 -0.23 -0.28 10.90
N TRP A 94 -0.97 0.62 10.29
CA TRP A 94 -1.49 1.83 10.93
C TRP A 94 -2.80 2.24 10.27
N PHE A 95 -3.57 3.07 10.96
CA PHE A 95 -4.77 3.69 10.42
C PHE A 95 -4.50 5.15 10.11
N GLU A 96 -5.12 5.64 9.07
CA GLU A 96 -5.13 7.05 8.69
C GLU A 96 -6.57 7.53 8.57
N ARG A 97 -6.85 8.67 9.14
CA ARG A 97 -8.17 9.30 9.10
C ARG A 97 -8.03 10.73 8.57
N ALA A 98 -8.50 10.93 7.35
CA ALA A 98 -8.48 12.22 6.69
C ALA A 98 -9.80 12.94 6.88
N LEU A 99 -9.75 14.08 7.57
CA LEU A 99 -10.81 15.07 7.69
C LEU A 99 -10.72 16.09 6.53
N TYR A 100 -11.61 17.07 6.54
CA TYR A 100 -11.57 18.17 5.57
C TYR A 100 -10.18 18.81 5.50
N LYS A 101 -9.65 18.96 4.29
CA LYS A 101 -8.30 19.46 3.97
C LYS A 101 -7.12 18.60 4.43
N ASN A 102 -7.34 17.44 5.04
CA ASN A 102 -6.24 16.53 5.25
C ASN A 102 -5.82 15.85 3.95
N HIS A 103 -4.53 15.55 3.85
CA HIS A 103 -3.93 14.83 2.73
C HIS A 103 -2.69 14.07 3.22
N HIS A 104 -2.20 13.15 2.44
CA HIS A 104 -0.92 12.51 2.69
C HIS A 104 0.06 12.89 1.57
N PRO A 105 1.22 13.50 1.89
CA PRO A 105 2.15 13.99 0.87
C PRO A 105 2.80 12.84 0.09
N PRO A 106 3.42 13.12 -1.07
CA PRO A 106 4.16 12.12 -1.84
C PRO A 106 5.28 11.47 -1.02
N HIS A 107 5.25 10.14 -0.92
CA HIS A 107 6.22 9.34 -0.17
C HIS A 107 6.35 7.92 -0.74
N THR A 108 7.32 7.17 -0.23
CA THR A 108 7.54 5.75 -0.49
C THR A 108 7.76 5.02 0.84
N HIS A 109 7.63 3.70 0.84
CA HIS A 109 7.89 2.88 2.03
C HIS A 109 9.22 2.12 1.97
N GLY A 110 10.16 2.57 1.13
CA GLY A 110 11.49 1.97 0.99
C GLY A 110 11.70 1.22 -0.32
N HIS A 111 12.82 0.53 -0.43
CA HIS A 111 13.29 -0.02 -1.70
C HIS A 111 12.78 -1.43 -1.99
N GLY A 112 12.28 -2.14 -1.00
CA GLY A 112 11.83 -3.52 -1.14
C GLY A 112 10.54 -3.81 -0.37
N GLY A 113 9.92 -4.94 -0.68
CA GLY A 113 8.66 -5.35 -0.09
C GLY A 113 7.44 -4.77 -0.79
N TRP A 114 6.31 -4.96 -0.15
CA TRP A 114 5.00 -4.49 -0.61
C TRP A 114 4.34 -3.61 0.44
N SER A 115 3.55 -2.70 -0.02
CA SER A 115 2.67 -1.87 0.81
C SER A 115 1.23 -2.08 0.37
N ALA A 116 0.30 -1.80 1.25
CA ALA A 116 -1.12 -1.91 0.94
C ALA A 116 -1.92 -0.81 1.62
N VAL A 117 -3.07 -0.49 1.02
CA VAL A 117 -4.09 0.39 1.56
C VAL A 117 -5.43 -0.32 1.51
N LEU A 118 -6.08 -0.45 2.66
CA LEU A 118 -7.46 -0.93 2.80
C LEU A 118 -8.40 0.26 3.01
N TYR A 119 -9.39 0.43 2.16
CA TYR A 119 -10.37 1.51 2.23
C TYR A 119 -11.50 1.13 3.18
N ILE A 120 -11.53 1.71 4.40
CA ILE A 120 -12.48 1.35 5.47
C ILE A 120 -13.71 2.23 5.46
N GLU A 121 -13.54 3.56 5.43
CA GLU A 121 -14.60 4.54 5.23
C GLU A 121 -14.25 5.34 3.99
N TYR A 122 -14.96 5.09 2.92
CA TYR A 122 -14.65 5.68 1.62
C TYR A 122 -15.91 5.83 0.79
N ASP A 123 -16.13 7.03 0.29
CA ASP A 123 -17.20 7.35 -0.65
C ASP A 123 -16.58 7.80 -1.98
N PRO A 124 -16.66 7.00 -3.05
CA PRO A 124 -16.05 7.35 -4.34
C PRO A 124 -16.66 8.58 -5.01
N THR A 125 -17.77 9.09 -4.51
CA THR A 125 -18.41 10.30 -5.05
C THR A 125 -17.79 11.59 -4.54
N VAL A 126 -17.07 11.53 -3.42
CA VAL A 126 -16.46 12.70 -2.77
C VAL A 126 -14.99 12.52 -2.42
N HIS A 127 -14.49 11.28 -2.38
CA HIS A 127 -13.09 10.99 -2.09
C HIS A 127 -12.33 10.57 -3.34
N THR A 128 -11.04 10.85 -3.35
CA THR A 128 -10.10 10.31 -4.35
C THR A 128 -9.32 9.14 -3.74
N SER A 129 -9.01 8.15 -4.58
CA SER A 129 -8.14 7.05 -4.18
C SER A 129 -6.67 7.49 -4.13
N THR A 130 -5.81 6.61 -3.63
CA THR A 130 -4.36 6.82 -3.64
C THR A 130 -3.87 7.04 -5.06
N VAL A 131 -3.08 8.09 -5.25
CA VAL A 131 -2.43 8.41 -6.53
C VAL A 131 -1.06 7.77 -6.55
N PHE A 132 -0.81 6.90 -7.53
CA PHE A 132 0.49 6.30 -7.78
C PHE A 132 1.20 7.03 -8.90
N VAL A 133 2.44 7.43 -8.65
CA VAL A 133 3.27 8.15 -9.62
C VAL A 133 4.16 7.13 -10.34
N SER A 134 4.04 7.05 -11.65
CA SER A 134 4.89 6.16 -12.45
C SER A 134 6.37 6.56 -12.32
N PRO A 135 7.29 5.62 -12.12
CA PRO A 135 8.72 5.90 -12.19
C PRO A 135 9.20 6.18 -13.63
N PHE A 136 8.32 6.03 -14.60
CA PHE A 136 8.59 6.26 -16.02
C PHE A 136 7.68 7.34 -16.58
N ASN A 137 8.24 8.20 -17.40
CA ASN A 137 7.46 9.16 -18.16
C ASN A 137 6.83 8.49 -19.39
N HIS A 138 5.76 9.09 -19.89
CA HIS A 138 5.14 8.67 -21.13
C HIS A 138 6.15 8.81 -22.29
N PHE A 139 6.44 7.71 -22.98
CA PHE A 139 7.56 7.65 -23.94
C PHE A 139 7.39 8.56 -25.17
N VAL A 140 6.16 8.97 -25.52
CA VAL A 140 5.90 9.89 -26.64
C VAL A 140 5.93 11.35 -26.21
N THR A 141 5.28 11.67 -25.07
CA THR A 141 5.06 13.05 -24.65
C THR A 141 6.06 13.53 -23.58
N GLY A 142 6.81 12.63 -22.94
CA GLY A 142 7.68 12.93 -21.82
C GLY A 142 6.92 13.32 -20.52
N MET A 143 5.59 13.27 -20.53
CA MET A 143 4.78 13.65 -19.37
C MET A 143 4.84 12.59 -18.27
N GLN A 144 4.80 13.03 -17.02
CA GLN A 144 4.62 12.16 -15.86
C GLN A 144 3.28 11.43 -15.97
N LEU A 145 3.28 10.13 -15.70
CA LEU A 145 2.08 9.32 -15.64
C LEU A 145 1.70 9.08 -14.19
N ASN A 146 0.42 9.27 -13.90
CA ASN A 146 -0.17 8.93 -12.62
C ASN A 146 -1.27 7.88 -12.83
N TYR A 147 -1.45 7.03 -11.84
CA TYR A 147 -2.50 6.03 -11.82
C TYR A 147 -3.30 6.16 -10.53
N MET A 148 -4.61 6.18 -10.65
CA MET A 148 -5.56 6.15 -9.52
C MET A 148 -6.48 4.94 -9.73
N PRO A 149 -6.41 3.93 -8.88
CA PRO A 149 -7.34 2.80 -8.99
C PRO A 149 -8.77 3.24 -8.65
N GLU A 150 -9.72 2.73 -9.38
CA GLU A 150 -11.13 2.80 -8.98
C GLU A 150 -11.34 1.87 -7.79
N VAL A 151 -11.77 2.43 -6.66
CA VAL A 151 -11.94 1.70 -5.40
C VAL A 151 -13.27 2.04 -4.72
N GLU A 152 -13.71 1.12 -3.88
CA GLU A 152 -14.84 1.27 -2.98
C GLU A 152 -14.44 0.84 -1.56
N GLU A 153 -15.32 1.05 -0.59
CA GLU A 153 -15.11 0.50 0.76
C GLU A 153 -14.90 -1.01 0.73
N GLY A 154 -13.89 -1.49 1.42
CA GLY A 154 -13.51 -2.90 1.46
C GLY A 154 -12.56 -3.34 0.36
N ASP A 155 -12.13 -2.42 -0.52
CA ASP A 155 -11.05 -2.73 -1.44
C ASP A 155 -9.69 -2.64 -0.73
N LEU A 156 -8.89 -3.67 -0.91
CA LEU A 156 -7.49 -3.76 -0.51
C LEU A 156 -6.62 -3.61 -1.75
N VAL A 157 -5.83 -2.55 -1.81
CA VAL A 157 -4.91 -2.27 -2.91
C VAL A 157 -3.48 -2.51 -2.45
N LEU A 158 -2.77 -3.41 -3.13
CA LEU A 158 -1.38 -3.76 -2.82
C LEU A 158 -0.46 -3.31 -3.95
N PHE A 159 0.71 -2.80 -3.59
CA PHE A 159 1.68 -2.25 -4.53
C PHE A 159 3.12 -2.37 -4.01
N PRO A 160 4.13 -2.37 -4.90
CA PRO A 160 5.52 -2.39 -4.48
C PRO A 160 5.87 -1.14 -3.65
N SER A 161 6.54 -1.33 -2.50
CA SER A 161 6.83 -0.27 -1.52
C SER A 161 7.64 0.90 -2.07
N PHE A 162 8.40 0.70 -3.14
CA PHE A 162 9.22 1.75 -3.76
C PHE A 162 8.42 2.75 -4.61
N ILE A 163 7.14 2.48 -4.90
CA ILE A 163 6.32 3.35 -5.74
C ILE A 163 5.96 4.62 -4.98
N LEU A 164 6.32 5.76 -5.57
CA LEU A 164 5.91 7.06 -5.06
C LEU A 164 4.39 7.19 -5.14
N HIS A 165 3.77 7.53 -4.03
CA HIS A 165 2.32 7.67 -3.95
C HIS A 165 1.93 8.75 -2.94
N TYR A 166 0.70 9.23 -3.07
CA TYR A 166 0.14 10.25 -2.19
C TYR A 166 -1.38 10.21 -2.20
N THR A 167 -2.01 10.94 -1.29
CA THR A 167 -3.44 11.19 -1.33
C THR A 167 -3.70 12.67 -1.57
N GLN A 168 -4.72 12.96 -2.37
CA GLN A 168 -5.16 14.33 -2.59
C GLN A 168 -5.88 14.87 -1.33
N LEU A 169 -6.04 16.18 -1.27
CA LEU A 169 -6.82 16.83 -0.23
C LEU A 169 -8.22 16.22 -0.16
N ASN A 170 -8.67 15.91 1.04
CA ASN A 170 -10.09 15.62 1.27
C ASN A 170 -10.85 16.96 1.26
N GLU A 171 -11.48 17.27 0.15
CA GLU A 171 -12.27 18.50 -0.03
C GLU A 171 -13.71 18.37 0.47
N SER A 172 -14.03 17.26 1.13
CA SER A 172 -15.34 16.91 1.63
C SER A 172 -15.37 16.93 3.16
N ASP A 173 -16.52 17.24 3.74
CA ASP A 173 -16.78 17.07 5.19
C ASP A 173 -16.98 15.59 5.56
N VAL A 174 -17.03 14.68 4.57
CA VAL A 174 -17.09 13.24 4.80
C VAL A 174 -15.70 12.74 5.17
N GLN A 175 -15.59 12.05 6.29
CA GLN A 175 -14.36 11.45 6.77
C GLN A 175 -13.93 10.28 5.85
N ARG A 176 -12.64 10.23 5.50
CA ARG A 176 -12.02 9.07 4.87
C ARG A 176 -11.16 8.35 5.90
N THR A 177 -11.34 7.03 6.03
CA THR A 177 -10.51 6.18 6.88
C THR A 177 -9.93 5.03 6.08
N VAL A 178 -8.63 4.84 6.18
CA VAL A 178 -7.90 3.71 5.59
C VAL A 178 -7.05 3.02 6.64
N ALA A 179 -6.73 1.75 6.40
CA ALA A 179 -5.65 1.07 7.09
C ALA A 179 -4.52 0.79 6.10
N SER A 180 -3.31 1.15 6.46
CA SER A 180 -2.12 1.00 5.64
C SER A 180 -1.19 -0.06 6.23
N PHE A 181 -0.50 -0.81 5.37
CA PHE A 181 0.34 -1.92 5.77
C PHE A 181 1.66 -1.91 5.02
N ASN A 182 2.73 -2.32 5.72
CA ASN A 182 3.98 -2.70 5.09
C ASN A 182 4.18 -4.20 5.25
N MET A 183 4.68 -4.82 4.18
CA MET A 183 4.89 -6.25 4.11
C MET A 183 6.31 -6.56 3.66
N THR A 184 6.92 -7.54 4.33
CA THR A 184 8.12 -8.20 3.83
C THR A 184 7.71 -9.40 2.99
N VAL A 185 8.54 -9.74 2.02
CA VAL A 185 8.40 -10.94 1.22
C VAL A 185 9.71 -11.67 1.27
N ASP A 186 9.68 -12.97 1.53
CA ASP A 186 10.87 -13.79 1.46
C ASP A 186 11.35 -13.83 -0.01
N MET A 187 12.50 -13.23 -0.24
CA MET A 187 13.09 -13.10 -1.59
C MET A 187 13.67 -14.42 -2.11
N ASP A 188 13.96 -15.38 -1.23
CA ASP A 188 14.56 -16.65 -1.61
C ASP A 188 13.61 -17.52 -2.47
N ASN A 189 12.31 -17.22 -2.40
CA ASN A 189 11.27 -17.98 -3.09
C ASN A 189 10.57 -17.19 -4.22
N ILE A 190 10.95 -15.95 -4.49
CA ILE A 190 10.35 -15.18 -5.59
C ILE A 190 10.85 -15.76 -6.91
N PRO A 191 9.96 -16.29 -7.77
CA PRO A 191 10.36 -16.72 -9.08
C PRO A 191 10.91 -15.52 -9.86
N LEU A 192 12.17 -15.56 -10.23
CA LEU A 192 12.80 -14.56 -11.11
C LEU A 192 12.04 -14.35 -12.44
N GLY A 193 11.07 -15.20 -12.75
CA GLY A 193 10.18 -15.09 -13.90
C GLY A 193 9.27 -13.87 -13.95
N TRP A 194 9.11 -13.13 -12.84
CA TRP A 194 8.45 -11.82 -12.86
C TRP A 194 9.32 -10.74 -13.51
N LEU A 195 10.64 -10.95 -13.50
CA LEU A 195 11.61 -10.05 -14.15
C LEU A 195 11.85 -10.41 -15.60
N THR A 196 11.53 -11.65 -15.99
CA THR A 196 11.78 -12.13 -17.35
C THR A 196 10.59 -12.98 -17.79
N LYS A 197 9.56 -12.38 -18.42
CA LYS A 197 8.83 -13.13 -19.43
C LYS A 197 9.83 -13.38 -20.58
N SER A 198 10.70 -14.37 -20.42
CA SER A 198 11.41 -14.88 -21.57
C SER A 198 10.36 -15.48 -22.49
N ASN A 199 10.29 -15.01 -23.72
CA ASN A 199 9.60 -15.69 -24.79
C ASN A 199 9.99 -17.17 -24.74
N LYS A 200 9.00 -18.06 -24.66
CA LYS A 200 9.25 -19.50 -24.84
C LYS A 200 9.94 -19.68 -26.20
N GLY A 201 11.22 -19.87 -26.18
CA GLY A 201 11.98 -20.12 -27.43
C GLY A 201 13.49 -20.16 -27.27
N ASP A 202 14.10 -19.47 -26.32
CA ASP A 202 15.56 -19.48 -26.23
C ASP A 202 16.05 -19.79 -24.80
N SER A 203 16.66 -20.94 -24.68
CA SER A 203 17.29 -21.49 -23.48
C SER A 203 18.68 -20.85 -23.24
N LYS A 204 18.73 -19.54 -22.99
CA LYS A 204 19.90 -18.89 -22.38
C LYS A 204 19.45 -17.92 -21.34
N GLN A 205 19.33 -18.41 -20.11
CA GLN A 205 19.20 -17.57 -18.92
C GLN A 205 20.45 -16.70 -18.79
N THR A 206 20.31 -15.40 -19.01
CA THR A 206 21.31 -14.44 -18.57
C THR A 206 21.05 -14.20 -17.07
N VAL A 207 21.76 -14.93 -16.24
CA VAL A 207 21.77 -14.68 -14.79
C VAL A 207 22.50 -13.36 -14.57
N ILE A 208 21.76 -12.31 -14.27
CA ILE A 208 22.35 -11.07 -13.74
C ILE A 208 22.75 -11.38 -12.31
N LYS A 209 24.04 -11.62 -12.08
CA LYS A 209 24.58 -11.74 -10.72
C LYS A 209 24.38 -10.42 -10.01
N PRO A 210 23.93 -10.41 -8.74
CA PRO A 210 23.91 -9.18 -7.95
C PRO A 210 25.35 -8.64 -7.89
N LEU A 211 25.49 -7.34 -8.11
CA LEU A 211 26.74 -6.63 -7.88
C LEU A 211 27.06 -6.70 -6.38
N SER A 212 27.90 -7.66 -6.01
CA SER A 212 28.49 -7.70 -4.68
C SER A 212 29.59 -6.63 -4.63
N GLY A 213 29.34 -5.57 -3.89
CA GLY A 213 30.34 -4.58 -3.50
C GLY A 213 30.06 -3.17 -4.01
N LEU A 214 29.38 -2.39 -3.21
CA LEU A 214 29.69 -1.00 -2.90
C LEU A 214 29.20 -0.74 -1.46
#